data_28d1f3d99c6aa81933ad70f0b9c62b15
#
_entry.id   28d1f3d99c6aa81933ad70f0b9c62b15
#
_cell.length_a   1.000
_cell.length_b   1.000
_cell.length_c   1.000
_cell.angle_alpha   90.00
_cell.angle_beta   90.00
_cell.angle_gamma   90.00
#
_symmetry.space_group_name_H-M   'P 1'
#
loop_
_entity.id
_entity.type
_entity.pdbx_description
1 polymer ?
#
loop_
_entity_poly.entity_id
_entity_poly.type
_entity_poly.pdbx_seq_one_letter_code
_entity_poly.pdbx_strand_id
1 'polypeptide(L)'
;ELVQKFVTSAKVAKEAGFSGVQIHAAHGYLISQFLSPHDNRRTDKYGGSLENRMRFLKEIYLGMREELGKDFTIGIKINSTDFKEDGLTEEDSLKTIIELANLGLDFVEISGGTYERPAMMGATSKSTNQVFFAEYSKKLKQKIEIPVVVTGGIRSINAMNTLLNDNTTDFIGIARPLTI
;
A
#
# COMPACT_ATOMS: atom_id res chain seq x y z
N GLU A 1 -22.28 2.20 3.86
CA GLU A 1 -22.03 2.53 5.29
C GLU A 1 -20.55 2.56 5.63
N LEU A 2 -19.77 1.45 5.41
CA LEU A 2 -18.34 1.40 5.75
C LEU A 2 -17.51 2.45 4.97
N VAL A 3 -17.72 2.61 3.67
CA VAL A 3 -17.05 3.65 2.87
C VAL A 3 -17.22 5.02 3.53
N GLN A 4 -18.44 5.36 3.96
CA GLN A 4 -18.71 6.65 4.61
C GLN A 4 -17.95 6.83 5.93
N LYS A 5 -17.70 5.76 6.68
CA LYS A 5 -16.88 5.84 7.91
C LYS A 5 -15.43 6.21 7.59
N PHE A 6 -14.85 5.65 6.53
CA PHE A 6 -13.52 6.04 6.05
C PHE A 6 -13.47 7.51 5.61
N VAL A 7 -14.47 7.94 4.84
CA VAL A 7 -14.58 9.34 4.38
C VAL A 7 -14.70 10.30 5.56
N THR A 8 -15.57 10.00 6.53
CA THR A 8 -15.75 10.80 7.74
C THR A 8 -14.46 10.87 8.56
N SER A 9 -13.73 9.75 8.72
CA SER A 9 -12.45 9.74 9.43
C SER A 9 -11.41 10.64 8.75
N ALA A 10 -11.34 10.61 7.44
CA ALA A 10 -10.43 11.46 6.67
C ALA A 10 -10.81 12.95 6.78
N LYS A 11 -12.11 13.28 6.78
CA LYS A 11 -12.61 14.64 7.04
C LYS A 11 -12.18 15.14 8.41
N VAL A 12 -12.39 14.35 9.46
CA VAL A 12 -11.96 14.69 10.83
C VAL A 12 -10.45 14.93 10.90
N ALA A 13 -9.64 14.12 10.22
CA ALA A 13 -8.21 14.34 10.16
C ALA A 13 -7.86 15.69 9.50
N LYS A 14 -8.51 16.05 8.40
CA LYS A 14 -8.34 17.35 7.74
C LYS A 14 -8.75 18.51 8.66
N GLU A 15 -9.90 18.40 9.32
CA GLU A 15 -10.40 19.42 10.27
C GLU A 15 -9.49 19.56 11.50
N ALA A 16 -8.81 18.48 11.90
CA ALA A 16 -7.79 18.50 12.97
C ALA A 16 -6.44 19.08 12.53
N GLY A 17 -6.28 19.52 11.28
CA GLY A 17 -5.08 20.17 10.77
C GLY A 17 -4.00 19.24 10.22
N PHE A 18 -4.32 17.95 9.96
CA PHE A 18 -3.39 17.07 9.27
C PHE A 18 -3.26 17.47 7.79
N SER A 19 -2.05 17.31 7.24
CA SER A 19 -1.75 17.65 5.83
C SER A 19 -2.16 16.56 4.85
N GLY A 20 -2.49 15.38 5.32
CA GLY A 20 -2.90 14.25 4.49
C GLY A 20 -3.32 13.04 5.29
N VAL A 21 -3.83 12.03 4.58
CA VAL A 21 -4.18 10.71 5.15
C VAL A 21 -3.62 9.59 4.28
N GLN A 22 -3.43 8.43 4.88
CA GLN A 22 -3.00 7.23 4.16
C GLN A 22 -4.00 6.11 4.38
N ILE A 23 -4.56 5.57 3.31
CA ILE A 23 -5.46 4.41 3.34
C ILE A 23 -4.63 3.16 3.65
N HIS A 24 -4.97 2.45 4.72
CA HIS A 24 -4.29 1.22 5.08
C HIS A 24 -4.91 0.02 4.38
N ALA A 25 -4.28 -0.43 3.29
CA ALA A 25 -4.72 -1.55 2.46
C ALA A 25 -3.71 -2.72 2.47
N ALA A 26 -3.04 -2.93 3.60
CA ALA A 26 -1.96 -3.91 3.76
C ALA A 26 -2.16 -4.81 4.98
N HIS A 27 -1.28 -5.81 5.12
CA HIS A 27 -1.03 -6.61 6.31
C HIS A 27 -2.20 -7.50 6.78
N GLY A 28 -3.19 -7.79 5.91
CA GLY A 28 -4.35 -8.62 6.26
C GLY A 28 -5.44 -7.87 7.03
N TYR A 29 -5.40 -6.52 7.07
CA TYR A 29 -6.50 -5.73 7.59
C TYR A 29 -7.64 -5.60 6.57
N LEU A 30 -8.74 -4.97 6.96
CA LEU A 30 -10.01 -4.99 6.23
C LEU A 30 -9.88 -4.80 4.71
N ILE A 31 -9.22 -3.73 4.27
CA ILE A 31 -9.09 -3.45 2.83
C ILE A 31 -8.19 -4.49 2.15
N SER A 32 -7.08 -4.89 2.82
CA SER A 32 -6.22 -5.96 2.34
C SER A 32 -6.98 -7.28 2.15
N GLN A 33 -7.90 -7.61 3.08
CA GLN A 33 -8.76 -8.80 2.97
C GLN A 33 -9.71 -8.72 1.77
N PHE A 34 -10.23 -7.54 1.44
CA PHE A 34 -11.04 -7.38 0.22
C PHE A 34 -10.23 -7.60 -1.05
N LEU A 35 -8.96 -7.18 -1.08
CA LEU A 35 -8.06 -7.34 -2.23
C LEU A 35 -7.60 -8.79 -2.42
N SER A 36 -7.38 -9.51 -1.31
CA SER A 36 -6.86 -10.88 -1.31
C SER A 36 -7.92 -11.90 -1.72
N PRO A 37 -7.74 -12.68 -2.80
CA PRO A 37 -8.70 -13.75 -3.14
C PRO A 37 -8.69 -14.88 -2.11
N HIS A 38 -7.63 -15.02 -1.30
CA HIS A 38 -7.58 -15.97 -0.19
C HIS A 38 -8.64 -15.66 0.86
N ASP A 39 -8.77 -14.39 1.24
CA ASP A 39 -9.66 -13.95 2.30
C ASP A 39 -11.05 -13.58 1.76
N ASN A 40 -11.09 -12.99 0.55
CA ASN A 40 -12.32 -12.52 -0.08
C ASN A 40 -13.00 -13.65 -0.89
N ARG A 41 -13.89 -14.40 -0.25
CA ARG A 41 -14.68 -15.47 -0.85
C ARG A 41 -16.07 -15.01 -1.31
N ARG A 42 -16.31 -13.71 -1.42
CA ARG A 42 -17.58 -13.11 -1.85
C ARG A 42 -17.87 -13.44 -3.31
N THR A 43 -19.18 -13.57 -3.61
CA THR A 43 -19.69 -13.82 -4.96
C THR A 43 -20.50 -12.65 -5.51
N ASP A 44 -20.56 -11.54 -4.75
CA ASP A 44 -21.20 -10.30 -5.17
C ASP A 44 -20.20 -9.35 -5.88
N LYS A 45 -20.64 -8.12 -6.13
CA LYS A 45 -19.83 -7.08 -6.81
C LYS A 45 -18.52 -6.68 -6.10
N TYR A 46 -18.23 -7.21 -4.91
CA TYR A 46 -16.99 -6.96 -4.17
C TYR A 46 -16.06 -8.15 -4.12
N GLY A 47 -16.36 -9.27 -4.80
CA GLY A 47 -15.55 -10.48 -4.80
C GLY A 47 -15.36 -11.09 -6.19
N GLY A 48 -14.54 -12.13 -6.27
CA GLY A 48 -14.18 -12.80 -7.51
C GLY A 48 -13.08 -12.07 -8.30
N SER A 49 -13.41 -11.38 -9.38
CA SER A 49 -12.42 -10.70 -10.22
C SER A 49 -11.66 -9.60 -9.46
N LEU A 50 -10.44 -9.28 -9.93
CA LEU A 50 -9.64 -8.19 -9.34
C LEU A 50 -10.41 -6.87 -9.33
N GLU A 51 -11.13 -6.55 -10.41
CA GLU A 51 -11.97 -5.35 -10.50
C GLU A 51 -12.97 -5.27 -9.35
N ASN A 52 -13.64 -6.37 -9.04
CA ASN A 52 -14.59 -6.44 -7.93
C ASN A 52 -13.88 -6.34 -6.58
N ARG A 53 -12.74 -7.03 -6.40
CA ARG A 53 -11.96 -6.98 -5.15
C ARG A 53 -11.40 -5.59 -4.87
N MET A 54 -11.02 -4.83 -5.91
CA MET A 54 -10.57 -3.43 -5.79
C MET A 54 -11.72 -2.44 -5.51
N ARG A 55 -12.95 -2.80 -5.79
CA ARG A 55 -14.12 -1.89 -5.73
C ARG A 55 -14.23 -1.17 -4.39
N PHE A 56 -14.12 -1.89 -3.28
CA PHE A 56 -14.22 -1.31 -1.95
C PHE A 56 -13.15 -0.23 -1.72
N LEU A 57 -11.90 -0.51 -2.08
CA LEU A 57 -10.80 0.44 -1.98
C LEU A 57 -11.02 1.67 -2.89
N LYS A 58 -11.48 1.45 -4.13
CA LYS A 58 -11.79 2.55 -5.07
C LYS A 58 -12.90 3.43 -4.55
N GLU A 59 -13.99 2.86 -4.03
CA GLU A 59 -15.10 3.62 -3.44
C GLU A 59 -14.64 4.46 -2.24
N ILE A 60 -13.76 3.93 -1.38
CA ILE A 60 -13.16 4.68 -0.26
C ILE A 60 -12.33 5.85 -0.80
N TYR A 61 -11.40 5.59 -1.72
CA TYR A 61 -10.52 6.62 -2.28
C TYR A 61 -11.33 7.74 -2.96
N LEU A 62 -12.26 7.37 -3.84
CA LEU A 62 -13.07 8.35 -4.57
C LEU A 62 -13.95 9.17 -3.61
N GLY A 63 -14.57 8.54 -2.62
CA GLY A 63 -15.36 9.26 -1.61
C GLY A 63 -14.50 10.22 -0.76
N MET A 64 -13.28 9.81 -0.38
CA MET A 64 -12.34 10.72 0.30
C MET A 64 -11.93 11.87 -0.61
N ARG A 65 -11.60 11.61 -1.88
CA ARG A 65 -11.19 12.63 -2.84
C ARG A 65 -12.31 13.65 -3.10
N GLU A 66 -13.55 13.19 -3.21
CA GLU A 66 -14.73 14.05 -3.34
C GLU A 66 -14.91 14.95 -2.11
N GLU A 67 -14.84 14.41 -0.90
CA GLU A 67 -15.03 15.16 0.36
C GLU A 67 -13.87 16.12 0.67
N LEU A 68 -12.63 15.69 0.41
CA LEU A 68 -11.43 16.44 0.85
C LEU A 68 -10.89 17.40 -0.21
N GLY A 69 -11.33 17.25 -1.46
CA GLY A 69 -10.82 18.03 -2.59
C GLY A 69 -9.47 17.53 -3.12
N LYS A 70 -9.03 18.14 -4.22
CA LYS A 70 -7.83 17.72 -4.97
C LYS A 70 -6.50 18.03 -4.28
N ASP A 71 -6.49 19.04 -3.40
CA ASP A 71 -5.25 19.57 -2.81
C ASP A 71 -4.90 18.90 -1.47
N PHE A 72 -5.77 18.04 -0.95
CA PHE A 72 -5.48 17.29 0.28
C PHE A 72 -4.83 15.96 -0.06
N THR A 73 -3.66 15.69 0.54
CA THR A 73 -2.88 14.50 0.23
C THR A 73 -3.57 13.22 0.68
N ILE A 74 -3.78 12.28 -0.24
CA ILE A 74 -4.33 10.94 0.02
C ILE A 74 -3.38 9.90 -0.56
N GLY A 75 -2.68 9.17 0.31
CA GLY A 75 -1.85 8.03 -0.08
C GLY A 75 -2.49 6.69 0.24
N ILE A 76 -1.82 5.63 -0.18
CA ILE A 76 -2.16 4.25 0.16
C ILE A 76 -0.94 3.48 0.65
N LYS A 77 -1.13 2.64 1.66
CA LYS A 77 -0.18 1.58 2.02
C LYS A 77 -0.76 0.24 1.58
N ILE A 78 -0.03 -0.48 0.72
CA ILE A 78 -0.50 -1.72 0.11
C ILE A 78 0.59 -2.80 0.12
N ASN A 79 0.17 -4.07 0.19
CA ASN A 79 1.08 -5.19 0.02
C ASN A 79 1.54 -5.32 -1.43
N SER A 80 2.84 -5.54 -1.66
CA SER A 80 3.34 -6.04 -2.94
C SER A 80 2.78 -7.43 -3.24
N THR A 81 2.71 -8.27 -2.21
CA THR A 81 2.09 -9.60 -2.22
C THR A 81 1.78 -10.03 -0.79
N ASP A 82 0.84 -10.95 -0.63
CA ASP A 82 0.52 -11.53 0.69
C ASP A 82 1.48 -12.64 1.11
N PHE A 83 2.33 -13.14 0.20
CA PHE A 83 3.20 -14.31 0.40
C PHE A 83 2.43 -15.57 0.84
N LYS A 84 1.19 -15.70 0.37
CA LYS A 84 0.29 -16.83 0.59
C LYS A 84 -0.10 -17.45 -0.74
N GLU A 85 -0.36 -18.76 -0.72
CA GLU A 85 -1.08 -19.43 -1.80
C GLU A 85 -2.49 -18.80 -1.92
N ASP A 86 -2.93 -18.55 -3.14
CA ASP A 86 -4.19 -17.85 -3.43
C ASP A 86 -4.34 -16.44 -2.80
N GLY A 87 -3.26 -15.84 -2.29
CA GLY A 87 -3.27 -14.46 -1.79
C GLY A 87 -3.18 -13.40 -2.89
N LEU A 88 -3.09 -12.13 -2.48
CA LEU A 88 -2.80 -11.02 -3.40
C LEU A 88 -1.45 -11.24 -4.07
N THR A 89 -1.43 -11.27 -5.40
CA THR A 89 -0.21 -11.42 -6.21
C THR A 89 0.46 -10.07 -6.49
N GLU A 90 1.75 -10.09 -6.88
CA GLU A 90 2.44 -8.87 -7.34
C GLU A 90 1.73 -8.23 -8.55
N GLU A 91 1.19 -9.05 -9.47
CA GLU A 91 0.47 -8.55 -10.64
C GLU A 91 -0.82 -7.84 -10.27
N ASP A 92 -1.61 -8.42 -9.35
CA ASP A 92 -2.85 -7.82 -8.86
C ASP A 92 -2.56 -6.52 -8.09
N SER A 93 -1.51 -6.51 -7.27
CA SER A 93 -1.07 -5.31 -6.56
C SER A 93 -0.65 -4.21 -7.53
N LEU A 94 0.17 -4.51 -8.54
CA LEU A 94 0.58 -3.55 -9.58
C LEU A 94 -0.63 -2.95 -10.31
N LYS A 95 -1.57 -3.79 -10.76
CA LYS A 95 -2.80 -3.32 -11.43
C LYS A 95 -3.62 -2.41 -10.54
N THR A 96 -3.75 -2.77 -9.25
CA THR A 96 -4.48 -1.97 -8.26
C THR A 96 -3.86 -0.58 -8.08
N ILE A 97 -2.53 -0.52 -7.94
CA ILE A 97 -1.82 0.75 -7.75
C ILE A 97 -1.90 1.62 -9.01
N ILE A 98 -1.70 1.04 -10.19
CA ILE A 98 -1.79 1.77 -11.46
C ILE A 98 -3.20 2.37 -11.64
N GLU A 99 -4.24 1.61 -11.33
CA GLU A 99 -5.62 2.10 -11.39
C GLU A 99 -5.85 3.29 -10.46
N LEU A 100 -5.36 3.23 -9.21
CA LEU A 100 -5.49 4.34 -8.25
C LEU A 100 -4.63 5.55 -8.64
N ALA A 101 -3.43 5.33 -9.18
CA ALA A 101 -2.58 6.40 -9.69
C ALA A 101 -3.28 7.16 -10.84
N ASN A 102 -3.92 6.45 -11.77
CA ASN A 102 -4.71 7.03 -12.85
C ASN A 102 -5.94 7.81 -12.35
N LEU A 103 -6.46 7.46 -11.16
CA LEU A 103 -7.55 8.20 -10.51
C LEU A 103 -7.06 9.41 -9.71
N GLY A 104 -5.73 9.66 -9.64
CA GLY A 104 -5.14 10.81 -8.96
C GLY A 104 -4.72 10.56 -7.51
N LEU A 105 -4.32 9.34 -7.16
CA LEU A 105 -3.66 9.04 -5.89
C LEU A 105 -2.35 9.83 -5.77
N ASP A 106 -2.03 10.36 -4.59
CA ASP A 106 -0.88 11.25 -4.43
C ASP A 106 0.43 10.52 -4.16
N PHE A 107 0.42 9.38 -3.47
CA PHE A 107 1.60 8.54 -3.24
C PHE A 107 1.21 7.11 -2.85
N VAL A 108 2.16 6.19 -2.99
CA VAL A 108 2.01 4.80 -2.55
C VAL A 108 3.14 4.37 -1.64
N GLU A 109 2.81 3.74 -0.51
CA GLU A 109 3.77 3.06 0.36
C GLU A 109 3.68 1.55 0.15
N ILE A 110 4.82 0.95 -0.24
CA ILE A 110 4.94 -0.49 -0.48
C ILE A 110 5.35 -1.21 0.79
N SER A 111 4.60 -2.25 1.09
CA SER A 111 4.87 -3.21 2.16
C SER A 111 4.55 -4.63 1.67
N GLY A 112 4.40 -5.59 2.55
CA GLY A 112 4.01 -6.95 2.14
C GLY A 112 3.84 -7.91 3.30
N GLY A 113 3.10 -8.97 3.02
CA GLY A 113 2.78 -10.00 3.99
C GLY A 113 1.57 -9.69 4.86
N THR A 114 1.25 -10.65 5.69
CA THR A 114 0.15 -10.61 6.67
C THR A 114 0.67 -11.07 8.02
N TYR A 115 -0.16 -11.08 9.07
CA TYR A 115 0.23 -11.64 10.37
C TYR A 115 0.58 -13.12 10.30
N GLU A 116 0.00 -13.89 9.38
CA GLU A 116 0.33 -15.30 9.15
C GLU A 116 1.65 -15.48 8.38
N ARG A 117 1.99 -14.50 7.56
CA ARG A 117 3.24 -14.44 6.76
C ARG A 117 3.88 -13.06 6.93
N PRO A 118 4.56 -12.81 8.05
CA PRO A 118 4.96 -11.46 8.46
C PRO A 118 6.23 -10.96 7.75
N ALA A 119 6.24 -10.96 6.41
CA ALA A 119 7.36 -10.46 5.60
C ALA A 119 7.73 -9.01 5.95
N MET A 120 6.72 -8.17 6.33
CA MET A 120 6.94 -6.80 6.81
C MET A 120 7.77 -6.72 8.11
N MET A 121 7.86 -7.81 8.87
CA MET A 121 8.66 -7.84 10.11
C MET A 121 10.13 -8.20 9.87
N GLY A 122 10.50 -8.61 8.67
CA GLY A 122 11.86 -9.01 8.34
C GLY A 122 12.33 -10.29 8.99
N ALA A 123 11.41 -11.17 9.39
CA ALA A 123 11.67 -12.18 10.41
C ALA A 123 12.20 -13.54 9.90
N THR A 124 12.32 -13.80 8.60
CA THR A 124 12.51 -15.21 8.19
C THR A 124 13.56 -15.48 7.14
N SER A 125 14.32 -14.52 6.63
CA SER A 125 15.38 -14.88 5.71
C SER A 125 16.77 -14.57 6.27
N LYS A 126 17.61 -15.57 6.31
CA LYS A 126 19.07 -15.45 6.33
C LYS A 126 19.60 -14.79 5.04
N SER A 127 18.71 -14.16 4.25
CA SER A 127 19.10 -13.46 3.03
C SER A 127 19.75 -12.14 3.42
N THR A 128 20.92 -11.90 2.88
CA THR A 128 21.71 -10.68 2.98
C THR A 128 21.03 -9.46 2.37
N ASN A 129 19.88 -9.62 1.71
CA ASN A 129 19.10 -8.53 1.13
C ASN A 129 18.27 -7.83 2.20
N GLN A 130 18.75 -6.66 2.62
CA GLN A 130 18.12 -5.83 3.65
C GLN A 130 16.82 -5.14 3.22
N VAL A 131 16.43 -5.23 1.94
CA VAL A 131 15.29 -4.49 1.39
C VAL A 131 14.35 -5.44 0.68
N PHE A 132 13.25 -5.82 1.35
CA PHE A 132 12.34 -6.86 0.86
C PHE A 132 11.58 -6.49 -0.41
N PHE A 133 11.29 -5.20 -0.62
CA PHE A 133 10.38 -4.75 -1.68
C PHE A 133 11.05 -3.91 -2.76
N ALA A 134 12.40 -3.89 -2.81
CA ALA A 134 13.15 -3.05 -3.77
C ALA A 134 12.84 -3.40 -5.23
N GLU A 135 12.89 -4.69 -5.59
CA GLU A 135 12.62 -5.14 -6.95
C GLU A 135 11.18 -4.83 -7.40
N TYR A 136 10.23 -5.01 -6.50
CA TYR A 136 8.85 -4.67 -6.77
C TYR A 136 8.69 -3.14 -6.98
N SER A 137 9.28 -2.34 -6.09
CA SER A 137 9.26 -0.87 -6.19
C SER A 137 9.84 -0.39 -7.52
N LYS A 138 10.97 -0.95 -7.94
CA LYS A 138 11.62 -0.62 -9.22
C LYS A 138 10.72 -0.93 -10.41
N LYS A 139 10.02 -2.08 -10.40
CA LYS A 139 9.02 -2.42 -11.43
C LYS A 139 7.85 -1.44 -11.43
N LEU A 140 7.38 -1.05 -10.24
CA LEU A 140 6.27 -0.14 -10.08
C LEU A 140 6.60 1.26 -10.60
N LYS A 141 7.78 1.82 -10.25
CA LYS A 141 8.24 3.14 -10.70
C LYS A 141 8.37 3.27 -12.23
N GLN A 142 8.49 2.17 -12.96
CA GLN A 142 8.45 2.18 -14.43
C GLN A 142 7.04 2.34 -15.00
N LYS A 143 5.99 2.27 -14.17
CA LYS A 143 4.58 2.22 -14.59
C LYS A 143 3.73 3.35 -14.03
N ILE A 144 4.21 4.08 -13.04
CA ILE A 144 3.51 5.20 -12.39
C ILE A 144 4.47 6.38 -12.20
N GLU A 145 3.90 7.58 -12.13
CA GLU A 145 4.64 8.82 -11.90
C GLU A 145 4.51 9.35 -10.46
N ILE A 146 3.56 8.82 -9.70
CA ILE A 146 3.37 9.25 -8.31
C ILE A 146 4.51 8.74 -7.42
N PRO A 147 4.86 9.47 -6.34
CA PRO A 147 5.90 9.07 -5.40
C PRO A 147 5.68 7.69 -4.79
N VAL A 148 6.76 6.92 -4.68
CA VAL A 148 6.80 5.60 -4.07
C VAL A 148 7.61 5.64 -2.79
N VAL A 149 7.04 5.11 -1.71
CA VAL A 149 7.70 4.89 -0.42
C VAL A 149 7.95 3.39 -0.24
N VAL A 150 9.16 2.99 0.11
CA VAL A 150 9.46 1.59 0.47
C VAL A 150 9.68 1.48 1.97
N THR A 151 8.93 0.57 2.59
CA THR A 151 9.02 0.29 4.04
C THR A 151 9.23 -1.21 4.26
N GLY A 152 10.27 -1.57 5.01
CA GLY A 152 10.52 -2.95 5.42
C GLY A 152 11.97 -3.41 5.20
N GLY A 153 12.59 -3.90 6.26
CA GLY A 153 13.94 -4.46 6.26
C GLY A 153 15.09 -3.47 6.16
N ILE A 154 14.83 -2.17 6.01
CA ILE A 154 15.87 -1.15 5.83
C ILE A 154 16.45 -0.76 7.19
N ARG A 155 17.78 -0.98 7.38
CA ARG A 155 18.47 -0.76 8.66
C ARG A 155 19.80 -0.01 8.53
N SER A 156 20.28 0.29 7.33
CA SER A 156 21.54 0.98 7.12
C SER A 156 21.39 2.18 6.19
N ILE A 157 22.14 3.25 6.46
CA ILE A 157 22.20 4.45 5.63
C ILE A 157 22.66 4.11 4.20
N ASN A 158 23.61 3.17 4.07
CA ASN A 158 24.09 2.75 2.76
C ASN A 158 22.95 2.13 1.92
N ALA A 159 22.12 1.25 2.50
CA ALA A 159 20.96 0.70 1.81
C ALA A 159 19.96 1.78 1.41
N MET A 160 19.72 2.77 2.27
CA MET A 160 18.83 3.91 1.98
C MET A 160 19.37 4.72 0.79
N ASN A 161 20.66 5.08 0.82
CA ASN A 161 21.31 5.84 -0.25
C ASN A 161 21.28 5.08 -1.58
N THR A 162 21.54 3.77 -1.57
CA THR A 162 21.46 2.93 -2.77
C THR A 162 20.06 3.00 -3.39
N LEU A 163 19.01 2.79 -2.60
CA LEU A 163 17.62 2.81 -3.08
C LEU A 163 17.23 4.14 -3.71
N LEU A 164 17.64 5.25 -3.10
CA LEU A 164 17.34 6.60 -3.59
C LEU A 164 18.18 6.93 -4.84
N ASN A 165 19.47 6.64 -4.82
CA ASN A 165 20.37 6.95 -5.94
C ASN A 165 20.05 6.11 -7.20
N ASP A 166 19.63 4.86 -7.02
CA ASP A 166 19.23 3.96 -8.11
C ASP A 166 17.80 4.22 -8.60
N ASN A 167 17.15 5.27 -8.07
CA ASN A 167 15.75 5.59 -8.37
C ASN A 167 14.79 4.42 -8.16
N THR A 168 15.08 3.59 -7.17
CA THR A 168 14.23 2.45 -6.79
C THR A 168 13.00 2.89 -6.00
N THR A 169 13.13 3.98 -5.25
CA THR A 169 12.05 4.61 -4.48
C THR A 169 12.29 6.11 -4.36
N ASP A 170 11.26 6.88 -4.02
CA ASP A 170 11.37 8.32 -3.77
C ASP A 170 11.55 8.61 -2.28
N PHE A 171 10.98 7.77 -1.41
CA PHE A 171 11.04 7.90 0.05
C PHE A 171 11.32 6.57 0.73
N ILE A 172 11.91 6.64 1.92
CA ILE A 172 12.23 5.49 2.76
C ILE A 172 11.36 5.54 4.02
N GLY A 173 10.62 4.44 4.26
CA GLY A 173 9.85 4.25 5.48
C GLY A 173 10.66 3.45 6.52
N ILE A 174 10.92 4.03 7.68
CA ILE A 174 11.58 3.37 8.82
C ILE A 174 10.81 3.63 10.11
N ALA A 175 10.76 2.62 10.99
CA ALA A 175 10.16 2.76 12.31
C ALA A 175 11.02 2.06 13.38
N ARG A 176 11.05 0.73 13.40
CA ARG A 176 11.78 -0.05 14.40
C ARG A 176 13.27 0.29 14.54
N PRO A 177 14.03 0.62 13.48
CA PRO A 177 15.42 1.05 13.64
C PRO A 177 15.60 2.34 14.45
N LEU A 178 14.54 3.12 14.65
CA LEU A 178 14.56 4.35 15.46
C LEU A 178 14.25 4.12 16.93
N THR A 179 13.88 2.90 17.32
CA THR A 179 13.46 2.57 18.70
C THR A 179 14.53 1.83 19.50
N ILE A 180 15.74 1.65 18.96
CA ILE A 180 16.84 0.90 19.58
C ILE A 180 18.02 1.84 19.85
#